data_2857bb8e1987ea8233463a8ec00a46b4
#
_entry.id   2857bb8e1987ea8233463a8ec00a46b4
#
_cell.length_a   1.000
_cell.length_b   1.000
_cell.length_c   1.000
_cell.angle_alpha   90.00
_cell.angle_beta   90.00
_cell.angle_gamma   90.00
#
_symmetry.space_group_name_H-M   'P 1'
#
loop_
_entity.id
_entity.type
_entity.pdbx_description
1 polymer ?
#
loop_
_entity_poly.entity_id
_entity_poly.type
_entity_poly.pdbx_seq_one_letter_code
_entity_poly.pdbx_strand_id
1 'polypeptide(L)'
;MIETLICKKITEFINEDFNEKLLQTQTKTSLADAEQINTFASIVGLPNSNELMETFRSFNITISPSLFKQLVSRIYIDFRLNEDPLCYKNTVEISNIGEISLIGDSIKKTPFSAAPMFWPKEPSLQDAMIHLLISDYIANALLYHAFSEHLLQFVVDDKTISSLGPLLRTSCTTGLCFADLIPQIAEQYPDSKVRLIFTPTRAPIVLFQAKQGGALVINMNGLVFMYIVESSEKTHQAAAFALDIVANIHLHVENNTLLGKTTVDSFQLRNTYGHINISDDELSDVALLSSEMFQRFINDFLRGGFPIPIPKVLRINITQLQILDRSVFISADFDLDRRRVSNLALQAFAHTKYFQRDIRMYGS
;
A
#
# COMPACT_ATOMS: atom_id res chain seq x y z
N MET A 1 39.16 -15.41 33.31
CA MET A 1 38.87 -16.71 32.67
C MET A 1 37.45 -16.84 32.13
N ILE A 2 36.40 -16.60 32.89
CA ILE A 2 34.99 -16.67 32.39
C ILE A 2 34.73 -15.58 31.35
N GLU A 3 35.14 -14.36 31.61
CA GLU A 3 34.99 -13.21 30.71
C GLU A 3 35.66 -13.43 29.37
N THR A 4 36.90 -13.96 29.37
CA THR A 4 37.63 -14.28 28.15
C THR A 4 36.95 -15.40 27.35
N LEU A 5 36.34 -16.37 28.03
CA LEU A 5 35.59 -17.44 27.36
C LEU A 5 34.29 -16.94 26.74
N ILE A 6 33.58 -16.05 27.43
CA ILE A 6 32.38 -15.42 26.92
C ILE A 6 32.67 -14.53 25.68
N CYS A 7 33.70 -13.68 25.77
CA CYS A 7 34.13 -12.85 24.63
C CYS A 7 34.53 -13.71 23.43
N LYS A 8 35.29 -14.78 23.66
CA LYS A 8 35.69 -15.71 22.58
C LYS A 8 34.47 -16.35 21.92
N LYS A 9 33.50 -16.83 22.71
CA LYS A 9 32.26 -17.44 22.21
C LYS A 9 31.40 -16.46 21.45
N ILE A 10 31.28 -15.20 21.90
CA ILE A 10 30.57 -14.14 21.21
C ILE A 10 31.27 -13.85 19.86
N THR A 11 32.59 -13.76 19.85
CA THR A 11 33.37 -13.51 18.61
C THR A 11 33.22 -14.66 17.61
N GLU A 12 33.27 -15.91 18.06
CA GLU A 12 33.02 -17.09 17.22
C GLU A 12 31.61 -17.07 16.67
N PHE A 13 30.60 -16.79 17.49
CA PHE A 13 29.19 -16.68 17.06
C PHE A 13 29.00 -15.58 16.01
N ILE A 14 29.57 -14.40 16.22
CA ILE A 14 29.43 -13.29 15.26
C ILE A 14 30.13 -13.62 13.94
N ASN A 15 31.32 -14.15 13.98
CA ASN A 15 32.12 -14.35 12.78
C ASN A 15 31.72 -15.59 11.95
N GLU A 16 31.22 -16.64 12.60
CA GLU A 16 30.90 -17.89 11.93
C GLU A 16 29.38 -18.04 11.72
N ASP A 17 28.61 -18.12 12.81
CA ASP A 17 27.17 -18.42 12.72
C ASP A 17 26.33 -17.23 12.23
N PHE A 18 26.63 -16.03 12.70
CA PHE A 18 25.83 -14.85 12.36
C PHE A 18 26.11 -14.37 10.93
N ASN A 19 27.37 -14.31 10.54
CA ASN A 19 27.75 -13.93 9.17
C ASN A 19 27.26 -14.97 8.16
N GLU A 20 27.35 -16.28 8.46
CA GLU A 20 26.82 -17.31 7.58
C GLU A 20 25.30 -17.17 7.39
N LYS A 21 24.55 -16.87 8.46
CA LYS A 21 23.14 -16.60 8.40
C LYS A 21 22.80 -15.32 7.64
N LEU A 22 23.59 -14.26 7.82
CA LEU A 22 23.43 -13.03 7.04
C LEU A 22 23.64 -13.26 5.54
N LEU A 23 24.65 -14.04 5.17
CA LEU A 23 24.90 -14.41 3.78
C LEU A 23 23.79 -15.25 3.16
N GLN A 24 23.09 -16.05 3.98
CA GLN A 24 21.95 -16.86 3.57
C GLN A 24 20.63 -16.08 3.57
N THR A 25 20.60 -14.88 4.16
CA THR A 25 19.38 -14.06 4.20
C THR A 25 19.03 -13.61 2.79
N GLN A 26 17.83 -13.97 2.36
CA GLN A 26 17.33 -13.54 1.06
C GLN A 26 17.09 -12.03 1.08
N THR A 27 17.83 -11.31 0.26
CA THR A 27 17.69 -9.85 0.10
C THR A 27 16.52 -9.46 -0.80
N LYS A 28 15.98 -10.44 -1.53
CA LYS A 28 14.75 -10.31 -2.32
C LYS A 28 13.69 -11.19 -1.71
N THR A 29 12.61 -10.58 -1.24
CA THR A 29 11.55 -11.28 -0.54
C THR A 29 10.25 -11.17 -1.31
N SER A 30 9.60 -12.32 -1.57
CA SER A 30 8.22 -12.34 -2.09
C SER A 30 7.25 -11.87 -1.02
N LEU A 31 6.31 -11.01 -1.41
CA LEU A 31 5.21 -10.63 -0.51
C LEU A 31 4.28 -11.81 -0.15
N ALA A 32 4.40 -12.94 -0.84
CA ALA A 32 3.60 -14.14 -0.56
C ALA A 32 4.32 -15.20 0.25
N ASP A 33 5.64 -15.16 0.36
CA ASP A 33 6.38 -16.10 1.21
C ASP A 33 6.11 -15.80 2.68
N ALA A 34 4.85 -16.10 3.05
CA ALA A 34 4.28 -15.82 4.35
C ALA A 34 5.06 -16.48 5.51
N GLU A 35 5.81 -17.56 5.27
CA GLU A 35 6.67 -18.10 6.33
C GLU A 35 7.96 -17.30 6.52
N GLN A 36 8.57 -16.83 5.45
CA GLN A 36 9.74 -15.96 5.56
C GLN A 36 9.34 -14.52 5.87
N ILE A 37 8.23 -14.04 5.30
CA ILE A 37 7.61 -12.76 5.70
C ILE A 37 7.09 -12.85 7.13
N ASN A 38 6.49 -13.94 7.58
CA ASN A 38 6.08 -14.07 8.98
C ASN A 38 7.28 -14.06 9.93
N THR A 39 8.43 -14.58 9.52
CA THR A 39 9.65 -14.46 10.32
C THR A 39 10.24 -13.05 10.21
N PHE A 40 10.35 -12.48 9.04
CA PHE A 40 10.83 -11.11 8.83
C PHE A 40 9.75 -10.08 9.22
N ALA A 41 8.49 -10.27 8.86
CA ALA A 41 7.37 -9.43 9.29
C ALA A 41 7.08 -9.55 10.78
N SER A 42 7.31 -10.72 11.40
CA SER A 42 7.28 -10.82 12.87
C SER A 42 8.45 -10.12 13.53
N ILE A 43 9.59 -10.04 12.85
CA ILE A 43 10.75 -9.27 13.29
C ILE A 43 10.57 -7.78 12.98
N VAL A 44 10.05 -7.44 11.79
CA VAL A 44 9.88 -6.07 11.28
C VAL A 44 8.47 -5.53 11.52
N GLY A 45 7.51 -6.37 11.96
CA GLY A 45 6.13 -5.96 12.31
C GLY A 45 5.23 -5.62 11.13
N LEU A 46 5.57 -6.09 9.93
CA LEU A 46 4.67 -5.94 8.79
C LEU A 46 3.40 -6.77 9.00
N PRO A 47 2.20 -6.24 8.68
CA PRO A 47 0.98 -7.02 8.74
C PRO A 47 1.11 -8.22 7.79
N ASN A 48 0.72 -9.40 8.26
CA ASN A 48 0.71 -10.58 7.41
C ASN A 48 -0.38 -10.44 6.33
N SER A 49 -0.28 -11.24 5.28
CA SER A 49 -1.23 -11.19 4.14
C SER A 49 -2.69 -11.36 4.57
N ASN A 50 -2.97 -12.08 5.66
CA ASN A 50 -4.32 -12.26 6.20
C ASN A 50 -4.81 -11.00 6.92
N GLU A 51 -3.97 -10.34 7.71
CA GLU A 51 -4.30 -9.06 8.37
C GLU A 51 -4.56 -7.95 7.34
N LEU A 52 -3.77 -7.89 6.27
CA LEU A 52 -4.03 -6.99 5.14
C LEU A 52 -5.37 -7.31 4.47
N MET A 53 -5.67 -8.60 4.22
CA MET A 53 -6.95 -9.01 3.64
C MET A 53 -8.14 -8.71 4.55
N GLU A 54 -8.00 -8.87 5.87
CA GLU A 54 -9.03 -8.47 6.83
C GLU A 54 -9.25 -6.97 6.83
N THR A 55 -8.18 -6.20 6.73
CA THR A 55 -8.26 -4.74 6.58
C THR A 55 -9.03 -4.36 5.31
N PHE A 56 -8.71 -4.95 4.16
CA PHE A 56 -9.47 -4.70 2.92
C PHE A 56 -10.93 -5.17 3.01
N ARG A 57 -11.21 -6.29 3.66
CA ARG A 57 -12.59 -6.77 3.89
C ARG A 57 -13.40 -5.83 4.79
N SER A 58 -12.78 -5.25 5.81
CA SER A 58 -13.45 -4.31 6.71
C SER A 58 -13.93 -3.05 5.98
N PHE A 59 -13.33 -2.72 4.84
CA PHE A 59 -13.70 -1.59 3.98
C PHE A 59 -14.69 -1.95 2.87
N ASN A 60 -15.28 -3.16 2.86
CA ASN A 60 -16.16 -3.65 1.79
C ASN A 60 -15.55 -3.55 0.37
N ILE A 61 -14.23 -3.49 0.26
CA ILE A 61 -13.54 -3.55 -1.02
C ILE A 61 -13.46 -5.02 -1.41
N THR A 62 -14.28 -5.42 -2.37
CA THR A 62 -14.27 -6.78 -2.90
C THR A 62 -13.17 -6.93 -3.94
N ILE A 63 -11.91 -6.87 -3.49
CA ILE A 63 -10.82 -7.41 -4.30
C ILE A 63 -10.98 -8.93 -4.25
N SER A 64 -11.05 -9.56 -5.43
CA SER A 64 -11.09 -11.04 -5.45
C SER A 64 -9.90 -11.58 -4.64
N PRO A 65 -10.14 -12.36 -3.56
CA PRO A 65 -9.06 -12.87 -2.71
C PRO A 65 -8.02 -13.66 -3.51
N SER A 66 -8.44 -14.31 -4.60
CA SER A 66 -7.58 -15.07 -5.49
C SER A 66 -6.66 -14.17 -6.32
N LEU A 67 -7.17 -13.05 -6.84
CA LEU A 67 -6.37 -12.08 -7.62
C LEU A 67 -5.36 -11.37 -6.73
N PHE A 68 -5.78 -10.94 -5.53
CA PHE A 68 -4.87 -10.32 -4.56
C PHE A 68 -3.75 -11.29 -4.15
N LYS A 69 -4.10 -12.54 -3.81
CA LYS A 69 -3.12 -13.56 -3.47
C LYS A 69 -2.16 -13.84 -4.64
N GLN A 70 -2.67 -13.87 -5.87
CA GLN A 70 -1.87 -14.05 -7.07
C GLN A 70 -0.89 -12.89 -7.30
N LEU A 71 -1.34 -11.62 -7.09
CA LEU A 71 -0.47 -10.46 -7.20
C LEU A 71 0.63 -10.50 -6.13
N VAL A 72 0.23 -10.66 -4.87
CA VAL A 72 1.15 -10.66 -3.72
C VAL A 72 2.20 -11.77 -3.86
N SER A 73 1.83 -12.94 -4.42
CA SER A 73 2.77 -14.05 -4.64
C SER A 73 3.82 -13.78 -5.71
N ARG A 74 3.58 -12.82 -6.58
CA ARG A 74 4.47 -12.48 -7.70
C ARG A 74 5.29 -11.21 -7.45
N ILE A 75 4.94 -10.44 -6.40
CA ILE A 75 5.65 -9.22 -6.05
C ILE A 75 6.85 -9.55 -5.17
N TYR A 76 8.00 -9.03 -5.55
CA TYR A 76 9.24 -9.08 -4.80
C TYR A 76 9.74 -7.68 -4.50
N ILE A 77 10.21 -7.49 -3.28
CA ILE A 77 10.88 -6.27 -2.84
C ILE A 77 12.37 -6.58 -2.69
N ASP A 78 13.20 -5.75 -3.28
CA ASP A 78 14.66 -5.83 -3.19
C ASP A 78 15.15 -4.89 -2.09
N PHE A 79 15.59 -5.46 -0.97
CA PHE A 79 16.13 -4.74 0.19
C PHE A 79 17.66 -4.70 0.23
N ARG A 80 18.33 -5.03 -0.88
CA ARG A 80 19.79 -4.93 -0.90
C ARG A 80 20.23 -3.51 -0.60
N LEU A 81 21.41 -3.41 -0.02
CA LEU A 81 22.07 -2.12 0.17
C LEU A 81 22.31 -1.46 -1.19
N ASN A 82 21.98 -0.19 -1.28
CA ASN A 82 22.28 0.64 -2.44
C ASN A 82 23.73 1.10 -2.44
N GLU A 83 24.27 1.30 -1.25
CA GLU A 83 25.64 1.73 -0.96
C GLU A 83 26.10 1.20 0.39
N ASP A 84 27.39 1.30 0.69
CA ASP A 84 27.92 0.89 1.97
C ASP A 84 27.35 1.75 3.11
N PRO A 85 27.05 1.15 4.29
CA PRO A 85 26.56 1.90 5.43
C PRO A 85 27.54 3.00 5.86
N LEU A 86 27.02 4.20 6.07
CA LEU A 86 27.79 5.34 6.52
C LEU A 86 27.68 5.49 8.03
N CYS A 87 28.83 5.57 8.70
CA CYS A 87 28.90 5.74 10.14
C CYS A 87 29.45 7.12 10.50
N TYR A 88 28.64 7.89 11.19
CA TYR A 88 29.06 9.21 11.71
C TYR A 88 28.86 9.24 13.22
N LYS A 89 29.88 9.60 13.98
CA LYS A 89 29.73 9.77 15.43
C LYS A 89 28.89 8.65 16.06
N ASN A 90 27.63 8.93 16.38
CA ASN A 90 26.67 8.02 17.03
C ASN A 90 25.54 7.57 16.09
N THR A 91 25.65 7.79 14.80
CA THR A 91 24.60 7.50 13.81
C THR A 91 25.13 6.52 12.76
N VAL A 92 24.30 5.57 12.37
CA VAL A 92 24.51 4.68 11.23
C VAL A 92 23.42 4.96 10.20
N GLU A 93 23.82 5.31 8.98
CA GLU A 93 22.94 5.50 7.85
C GLU A 93 23.00 4.30 6.93
N ILE A 94 21.83 3.77 6.57
CA ILE A 94 21.68 2.59 5.70
C ILE A 94 20.74 2.98 4.57
N SER A 95 21.20 2.80 3.33
CA SER A 95 20.42 3.03 2.11
C SER A 95 20.07 1.70 1.45
N ASN A 96 18.79 1.47 1.19
CA ASN A 96 18.29 0.28 0.53
C ASN A 96 17.68 0.61 -0.84
N ILE A 97 17.74 -0.33 -1.77
CA ILE A 97 17.25 -0.15 -3.14
C ILE A 97 15.73 0.04 -3.15
N GLY A 98 14.98 -0.78 -2.39
CA GLY A 98 13.51 -0.70 -2.31
C GLY A 98 12.79 -0.96 -3.63
N GLU A 99 13.42 -1.65 -4.59
CA GLU A 99 12.82 -1.94 -5.89
C GLU A 99 11.73 -3.00 -5.77
N ILE A 100 10.56 -2.70 -6.32
CA ILE A 100 9.48 -3.66 -6.48
C ILE A 100 9.58 -4.25 -7.89
N SER A 101 9.52 -5.58 -7.98
CA SER A 101 9.55 -6.32 -9.25
C SER A 101 8.50 -7.42 -9.26
N LEU A 102 8.01 -7.76 -10.47
CA LEU A 102 7.15 -8.92 -10.67
C LEU A 102 7.97 -10.08 -11.21
N ILE A 103 7.76 -11.27 -10.63
CA ILE A 103 8.27 -12.51 -11.19
C ILE A 103 7.20 -13.16 -12.06
N GLY A 104 7.53 -13.36 -13.34
CA GLY A 104 6.81 -14.13 -14.32
C GLY A 104 7.80 -14.98 -15.09
N ASP A 105 7.63 -15.10 -16.41
CA ASP A 105 8.60 -15.75 -17.30
C ASP A 105 9.95 -15.01 -17.34
N SER A 106 9.95 -13.73 -16.97
CA SER A 106 11.13 -12.90 -16.74
C SER A 106 10.87 -11.90 -15.60
N ILE A 107 11.95 -11.46 -14.92
CA ILE A 107 11.86 -10.41 -13.91
C ILE A 107 11.56 -9.09 -14.62
N LYS A 108 10.37 -8.55 -14.38
CA LYS A 108 9.96 -7.25 -14.93
C LYS A 108 10.30 -6.17 -13.90
N LYS A 109 11.15 -5.23 -14.31
CA LYS A 109 11.49 -4.02 -13.55
C LYS A 109 10.64 -2.84 -14.00
N THR A 110 10.58 -1.80 -13.15
CA THR A 110 9.96 -0.52 -13.55
C THR A 110 10.81 0.19 -14.61
N PRO A 111 10.19 0.91 -15.57
CA PRO A 111 10.92 1.69 -16.58
C PRO A 111 11.43 3.04 -16.06
N PHE A 112 11.34 3.30 -14.76
CA PHE A 112 11.76 4.53 -14.10
C PHE A 112 12.54 4.21 -12.82
N SER A 113 13.30 5.16 -12.32
CA SER A 113 14.11 5.06 -11.10
C SER A 113 13.61 6.03 -10.02
N ALA A 114 14.03 5.77 -8.78
CA ALA A 114 13.77 6.67 -7.67
C ALA A 114 14.41 8.05 -7.90
N ALA A 115 13.71 9.11 -7.48
CA ALA A 115 14.32 10.42 -7.39
C ALA A 115 15.28 10.49 -6.19
N PRO A 116 16.33 11.32 -6.24
CA PRO A 116 17.18 11.56 -5.08
C PRO A 116 16.37 12.02 -3.87
N MET A 117 16.67 11.45 -2.71
CA MET A 117 16.06 11.83 -1.43
C MET A 117 17.08 12.63 -0.61
N PHE A 118 16.58 13.58 0.16
CA PHE A 118 17.41 14.40 1.02
C PHE A 118 16.83 14.43 2.42
N TRP A 119 17.70 14.24 3.42
CA TRP A 119 17.31 14.40 4.81
C TRP A 119 16.84 15.83 5.09
N PRO A 120 15.82 16.02 5.93
CA PRO A 120 15.41 17.35 6.36
C PRO A 120 16.56 18.06 7.07
N LYS A 121 16.56 19.39 6.99
CA LYS A 121 17.57 20.20 7.69
C LYS A 121 17.35 20.16 9.20
N GLU A 122 18.46 20.13 9.97
CA GLU A 122 18.39 20.26 11.43
C GLU A 122 17.50 21.46 11.86
N PRO A 123 16.72 21.37 12.96
CA PRO A 123 16.96 20.49 14.13
C PRO A 123 16.17 19.17 14.16
N SER A 124 15.36 18.85 13.16
CA SER A 124 14.46 17.68 13.15
C SER A 124 15.16 16.34 13.32
N LEU A 125 16.48 16.26 13.13
CA LEU A 125 17.25 15.01 13.20
C LEU A 125 17.86 14.71 14.57
N GLN A 126 17.71 15.58 15.58
CA GLN A 126 18.51 15.45 16.82
C GLN A 126 17.80 14.70 17.96
N ASP A 127 16.49 14.52 17.91
CA ASP A 127 15.72 14.14 19.08
C ASP A 127 15.09 12.74 19.02
N ALA A 128 15.37 11.92 18.02
CA ALA A 128 14.81 10.56 17.90
C ALA A 128 15.87 9.49 17.64
N MET A 129 15.56 8.26 18.03
CA MET A 129 16.47 7.11 17.93
C MET A 129 16.52 6.54 16.51
N ILE A 130 15.44 6.65 15.73
CA ILE A 130 15.32 6.14 14.37
C ILE A 130 14.76 7.24 13.47
N HIS A 131 15.37 7.39 12.31
CA HIS A 131 14.88 8.21 11.20
C HIS A 131 14.73 7.35 9.95
N LEU A 132 13.57 7.46 9.31
CA LEU A 132 13.27 6.76 8.06
C LEU A 132 12.95 7.78 6.98
N LEU A 133 13.50 7.55 5.80
CA LEU A 133 13.18 8.32 4.60
C LEU A 133 12.72 7.34 3.52
N ILE A 134 11.46 7.46 3.11
CA ILE A 134 10.82 6.52 2.18
C ILE A 134 10.42 7.27 0.92
N SER A 135 10.89 6.80 -0.24
CA SER A 135 10.59 7.39 -1.54
C SER A 135 9.17 7.05 -2.04
N ASP A 136 8.54 7.98 -2.75
CA ASP A 136 7.32 7.73 -3.53
C ASP A 136 7.52 6.71 -4.67
N TYR A 137 8.78 6.40 -5.01
CA TYR A 137 9.14 5.36 -5.96
C TYR A 137 8.51 4.01 -5.63
N ILE A 138 8.48 3.63 -4.35
CA ILE A 138 7.92 2.34 -3.91
C ILE A 138 6.43 2.24 -4.27
N ALA A 139 5.65 3.30 -3.97
CA ALA A 139 4.23 3.36 -4.31
C ALA A 139 4.03 3.34 -5.83
N ASN A 140 4.81 4.12 -6.57
CA ASN A 140 4.72 4.20 -8.03
C ASN A 140 5.13 2.87 -8.70
N ALA A 141 6.15 2.18 -8.19
CA ALA A 141 6.55 0.87 -8.69
C ALA A 141 5.44 -0.17 -8.50
N LEU A 142 4.80 -0.19 -7.33
CA LEU A 142 3.66 -1.07 -7.06
C LEU A 142 2.48 -0.78 -8.00
N LEU A 143 2.11 0.48 -8.15
CA LEU A 143 1.01 0.90 -9.04
C LEU A 143 1.30 0.59 -10.51
N TYR A 144 2.54 0.75 -10.96
CA TYR A 144 2.95 0.40 -12.30
C TYR A 144 2.78 -1.11 -12.58
N HIS A 145 3.24 -1.94 -11.66
CA HIS A 145 3.09 -3.40 -11.81
C HIS A 145 1.62 -3.84 -11.74
N ALA A 146 0.84 -3.26 -10.82
CA ALA A 146 -0.59 -3.53 -10.73
C ALA A 146 -1.33 -3.12 -12.02
N PHE A 147 -0.96 -1.99 -12.61
CA PHE A 147 -1.47 -1.55 -13.91
C PHE A 147 -1.09 -2.51 -15.03
N SER A 148 0.19 -2.91 -15.12
CA SER A 148 0.70 -3.80 -16.16
C SER A 148 0.05 -5.18 -16.17
N GLU A 149 -0.40 -5.64 -14.99
CA GLU A 149 -1.11 -6.92 -14.82
C GLU A 149 -2.64 -6.75 -14.83
N HIS A 150 -3.17 -5.58 -15.23
CA HIS A 150 -4.61 -5.28 -15.32
C HIS A 150 -5.39 -5.45 -14.00
N LEU A 151 -4.72 -5.23 -12.86
CA LEU A 151 -5.31 -5.42 -11.53
C LEU A 151 -6.01 -4.17 -11.00
N LEU A 152 -5.87 -3.03 -11.71
CA LEU A 152 -6.46 -1.75 -11.33
C LEU A 152 -7.81 -1.50 -12.03
N GLN A 153 -8.60 -2.54 -12.25
CA GLN A 153 -9.98 -2.40 -12.69
C GLN A 153 -10.91 -2.37 -11.49
N PHE A 154 -11.80 -1.39 -11.47
CA PHE A 154 -12.79 -1.24 -10.41
C PHE A 154 -14.20 -1.36 -11.00
N VAL A 155 -14.98 -2.26 -10.42
CA VAL A 155 -16.40 -2.42 -10.78
C VAL A 155 -17.24 -1.75 -9.71
N VAL A 156 -18.12 -0.85 -10.13
CA VAL A 156 -19.09 -0.17 -9.27
C VAL A 156 -20.47 -0.62 -9.71
N ASP A 157 -21.09 -1.48 -8.92
CA ASP A 157 -22.47 -1.96 -9.10
C ASP A 157 -23.11 -2.17 -7.71
N ASP A 158 -24.38 -2.57 -7.70
CA ASP A 158 -25.14 -2.82 -6.47
C ASP A 158 -24.63 -4.02 -5.65
N LYS A 159 -23.82 -4.88 -6.26
CA LYS A 159 -23.23 -6.06 -5.60
C LYS A 159 -21.89 -5.71 -4.95
N THR A 160 -21.09 -4.87 -5.61
CA THR A 160 -19.76 -4.46 -5.11
C THR A 160 -19.87 -3.36 -4.04
N ILE A 161 -20.79 -2.41 -4.21
CA ILE A 161 -21.04 -1.33 -3.25
C ILE A 161 -22.56 -1.22 -3.03
N SER A 162 -23.06 -2.00 -2.09
CA SER A 162 -24.54 -2.11 -1.84
C SER A 162 -25.19 -0.78 -1.47
N SER A 163 -24.48 0.13 -0.83
CA SER A 163 -24.97 1.48 -0.50
C SER A 163 -25.26 2.35 -1.72
N LEU A 164 -24.65 2.07 -2.87
CA LEU A 164 -24.89 2.76 -4.14
C LEU A 164 -26.03 2.13 -4.96
N GLY A 165 -26.57 0.99 -4.55
CA GLY A 165 -27.62 0.29 -5.27
C GLY A 165 -28.83 1.17 -5.66
N PRO A 166 -29.39 2.01 -4.77
CA PRO A 166 -30.47 2.94 -5.12
C PRO A 166 -30.05 3.96 -6.17
N LEU A 167 -28.85 4.50 -6.08
CA LEU A 167 -28.31 5.48 -7.02
C LEU A 167 -28.06 4.88 -8.42
N LEU A 168 -27.63 3.63 -8.49
CA LEU A 168 -27.29 2.91 -9.72
C LEU A 168 -28.53 2.32 -10.42
N ARG A 169 -29.66 3.01 -10.37
CA ARG A 169 -30.91 2.63 -11.06
C ARG A 169 -31.24 3.61 -12.18
N THR A 170 -31.86 3.10 -13.22
CA THR A 170 -32.35 3.88 -14.36
C THR A 170 -33.79 4.39 -14.15
N SER A 171 -34.49 3.92 -13.10
CA SER A 171 -35.80 4.40 -12.69
C SER A 171 -35.81 4.68 -11.20
N CYS A 172 -36.15 5.91 -10.82
CA CYS A 172 -36.15 6.34 -9.43
C CYS A 172 -37.47 5.96 -8.76
N THR A 173 -37.41 5.19 -7.69
CA THR A 173 -38.57 4.85 -6.86
C THR A 173 -38.62 5.71 -5.59
N THR A 174 -37.48 5.98 -5.01
CA THR A 174 -37.32 6.83 -3.81
C THR A 174 -35.89 7.41 -3.80
N GLY A 175 -35.79 8.73 -3.64
CA GLY A 175 -34.48 9.41 -3.59
C GLY A 175 -33.84 9.60 -4.96
N LEU A 176 -32.61 10.06 -4.94
CA LEU A 176 -31.80 10.33 -6.13
C LEU A 176 -31.37 9.02 -6.80
N CYS A 177 -31.49 8.94 -8.12
CA CYS A 177 -30.99 7.83 -8.92
C CYS A 177 -30.27 8.32 -10.19
N PHE A 178 -29.68 7.41 -10.96
CA PHE A 178 -28.87 7.76 -12.13
C PHE A 178 -29.67 8.47 -13.23
N ALA A 179 -30.98 8.19 -13.31
CA ALA A 179 -31.89 8.87 -14.24
C ALA A 179 -32.09 10.34 -13.93
N ASP A 180 -31.96 10.78 -12.68
CA ASP A 180 -32.03 12.20 -12.33
C ASP A 180 -30.84 12.99 -12.86
N LEU A 181 -29.70 12.31 -13.09
CA LEU A 181 -28.48 12.91 -13.63
C LEU A 181 -28.43 12.83 -15.16
N ILE A 182 -28.96 11.73 -15.72
CA ILE A 182 -29.00 11.46 -17.16
C ILE A 182 -30.38 10.93 -17.53
N PRO A 183 -31.40 11.80 -17.76
CA PRO A 183 -32.77 11.40 -18.00
C PRO A 183 -32.94 10.46 -19.22
N GLN A 184 -32.11 10.60 -20.23
CA GLN A 184 -32.14 9.78 -21.45
C GLN A 184 -31.95 8.29 -21.17
N ILE A 185 -31.29 7.95 -20.04
CA ILE A 185 -31.10 6.55 -19.62
C ILE A 185 -32.46 5.93 -19.21
N ALA A 186 -33.31 6.67 -18.50
CA ALA A 186 -34.63 6.20 -18.12
C ALA A 186 -35.52 5.97 -19.32
N GLU A 187 -35.45 6.85 -20.32
CA GLU A 187 -36.25 6.74 -21.55
C GLU A 187 -35.90 5.53 -22.38
N GLN A 188 -34.57 5.23 -22.48
CA GLN A 188 -34.09 4.13 -23.33
C GLN A 188 -34.08 2.79 -22.59
N TYR A 189 -33.80 2.79 -21.29
CA TYR A 189 -33.61 1.58 -20.49
C TYR A 189 -34.36 1.67 -19.14
N PRO A 190 -35.72 1.68 -19.16
CA PRO A 190 -36.50 1.72 -17.92
C PRO A 190 -36.22 0.48 -17.05
N ASP A 191 -36.40 0.63 -15.74
CA ASP A 191 -36.34 -0.44 -14.72
C ASP A 191 -35.06 -1.32 -14.79
N SER A 192 -33.97 -0.70 -15.17
CA SER A 192 -32.68 -1.35 -15.32
C SER A 192 -31.68 -0.85 -14.25
N LYS A 193 -30.50 -1.44 -14.22
CA LYS A 193 -29.40 -1.05 -13.31
C LYS A 193 -28.20 -0.57 -14.11
N VAL A 194 -27.45 0.35 -13.51
CA VAL A 194 -26.19 0.84 -14.05
C VAL A 194 -25.03 0.09 -13.39
N ARG A 195 -24.09 -0.36 -14.21
CA ARG A 195 -22.80 -0.88 -13.78
C ARG A 195 -21.71 -0.03 -14.42
N LEU A 196 -20.79 0.48 -13.61
CA LEU A 196 -19.64 1.23 -14.06
C LEU A 196 -18.39 0.38 -13.91
N ILE A 197 -17.56 0.37 -14.95
CA ILE A 197 -16.25 -0.31 -14.90
C ILE A 197 -15.19 0.73 -15.21
N PHE A 198 -14.37 1.05 -14.20
CA PHE A 198 -13.20 1.90 -14.39
C PHE A 198 -12.00 1.05 -14.81
N THR A 199 -11.31 1.47 -15.87
CA THR A 199 -10.07 0.86 -16.35
C THR A 199 -9.05 1.98 -16.57
N PRO A 200 -7.91 1.98 -15.85
CA PRO A 200 -6.89 2.99 -16.07
C PRO A 200 -6.26 2.83 -17.47
N THR A 201 -5.96 3.96 -18.11
CA THR A 201 -5.28 4.01 -19.41
C THR A 201 -3.77 4.12 -19.28
N ARG A 202 -3.32 4.52 -18.10
CA ARG A 202 -1.90 4.55 -17.69
C ARG A 202 -1.79 4.24 -16.19
N ALA A 203 -0.61 3.85 -15.75
CA ALA A 203 -0.37 3.63 -14.33
C ALA A 203 -0.69 4.90 -13.53
N PRO A 204 -1.47 4.82 -12.44
CA PRO A 204 -1.66 5.94 -11.54
C PRO A 204 -0.32 6.40 -10.96
N ILE A 205 -0.19 7.70 -10.69
CA ILE A 205 1.03 8.29 -10.17
C ILE A 205 0.75 8.88 -8.79
N VAL A 206 1.63 8.59 -7.84
CA VAL A 206 1.66 9.19 -6.51
C VAL A 206 2.91 10.05 -6.38
N LEU A 207 2.73 11.32 -6.04
CA LEU A 207 3.83 12.25 -5.81
C LEU A 207 3.77 12.78 -4.38
N PHE A 208 4.84 12.64 -3.64
CA PHE A 208 4.99 13.32 -2.36
C PHE A 208 5.45 14.75 -2.60
N GLN A 209 4.73 15.72 -2.03
CA GLN A 209 4.99 17.13 -2.18
C GLN A 209 4.98 17.84 -0.83
N ALA A 210 6.03 18.61 -0.53
CA ALA A 210 6.16 19.36 0.72
C ALA A 210 5.22 20.59 0.80
N LYS A 211 4.64 21.02 -0.32
CA LYS A 211 3.77 22.19 -0.39
C LYS A 211 2.54 22.05 0.53
N GLN A 212 2.07 23.16 1.08
CA GLN A 212 0.84 23.25 1.89
C GLN A 212 0.80 22.32 3.12
N GLY A 213 1.96 22.12 3.76
CA GLY A 213 2.05 21.26 4.94
C GLY A 213 2.27 19.77 4.63
N GLY A 214 2.50 19.44 3.37
CA GLY A 214 2.77 18.10 2.87
C GLY A 214 1.53 17.33 2.44
N ALA A 215 1.56 16.82 1.21
CA ALA A 215 0.49 15.99 0.66
C ALA A 215 1.04 14.90 -0.27
N LEU A 216 0.31 13.79 -0.35
CA LEU A 216 0.44 12.83 -1.42
C LEU A 216 -0.52 13.25 -2.53
N VAL A 217 0.00 13.66 -3.66
CA VAL A 217 -0.80 13.99 -4.84
C VAL A 217 -0.97 12.72 -5.67
N ILE A 218 -2.22 12.30 -5.86
CA ILE A 218 -2.57 11.15 -6.69
C ILE A 218 -3.11 11.68 -8.01
N ASN A 219 -2.56 11.18 -9.12
CA ASN A 219 -3.05 11.45 -10.46
C ASN A 219 -3.47 10.11 -11.11
N MET A 220 -4.73 10.02 -11.49
CA MET A 220 -5.32 8.81 -12.07
C MET A 220 -6.11 9.18 -13.33
N ASN A 221 -5.84 8.45 -14.41
CA ASN A 221 -6.51 8.62 -15.70
C ASN A 221 -7.00 7.29 -16.21
N GLY A 222 -8.18 7.27 -16.79
CA GLY A 222 -8.75 6.04 -17.30
C GLY A 222 -10.01 6.22 -18.11
N LEU A 223 -10.65 5.12 -18.39
CA LEU A 223 -11.97 5.06 -19.01
C LEU A 223 -12.96 4.47 -18.01
N VAL A 224 -14.14 5.07 -17.94
CA VAL A 224 -15.30 4.53 -17.25
C VAL A 224 -16.26 4.00 -18.30
N PHE A 225 -16.45 2.70 -18.35
CA PHE A 225 -17.46 2.07 -19.20
C PHE A 225 -18.76 1.95 -18.42
N MET A 226 -19.82 2.49 -18.98
CA MET A 226 -21.16 2.39 -18.44
C MET A 226 -21.93 1.27 -19.13
N TYR A 227 -22.37 0.30 -18.34
CA TYR A 227 -23.22 -0.80 -18.78
C TYR A 227 -24.59 -0.70 -18.15
N ILE A 228 -25.60 -0.99 -18.93
CA ILE A 228 -26.96 -1.19 -18.47
C ILE A 228 -27.19 -2.69 -18.28
N VAL A 229 -27.66 -3.06 -17.11
CA VAL A 229 -28.00 -4.44 -16.74
C VAL A 229 -29.51 -4.53 -16.63
N GLU A 230 -30.15 -5.17 -17.60
CA GLU A 230 -31.61 -5.39 -17.62
C GLU A 230 -32.02 -6.47 -16.60
N SER A 231 -33.31 -6.50 -16.27
CA SER A 231 -33.90 -7.53 -15.39
C SER A 231 -33.69 -8.96 -15.91
N SER A 232 -33.48 -9.11 -17.22
CA SER A 232 -33.18 -10.37 -17.91
C SER A 232 -31.68 -10.79 -17.79
N GLU A 233 -30.87 -10.05 -17.01
CA GLU A 233 -29.41 -10.17 -16.90
C GLU A 233 -28.63 -9.86 -18.21
N LYS A 234 -29.31 -9.40 -19.25
CA LYS A 234 -28.65 -8.88 -20.44
C LYS A 234 -27.91 -7.59 -20.09
N THR A 235 -26.70 -7.46 -20.61
CA THR A 235 -25.82 -6.33 -20.34
C THR A 235 -25.48 -5.63 -21.67
N HIS A 236 -25.70 -4.32 -21.73
CA HIS A 236 -25.42 -3.48 -22.88
C HIS A 236 -24.45 -2.38 -22.49
N GLN A 237 -23.39 -2.17 -23.27
CA GLN A 237 -22.55 -1.00 -23.09
C GLN A 237 -23.28 0.24 -23.64
N ALA A 238 -23.61 1.17 -22.76
CA ALA A 238 -24.37 2.37 -23.10
C ALA A 238 -23.49 3.56 -23.43
N ALA A 239 -22.40 3.75 -22.68
CA ALA A 239 -21.47 4.84 -22.88
C ALA A 239 -20.05 4.50 -22.37
N ALA A 240 -19.09 5.32 -22.75
CA ALA A 240 -17.75 5.32 -22.18
C ALA A 240 -17.27 6.77 -22.01
N PHE A 241 -16.66 7.03 -20.86
CA PHE A 241 -16.16 8.35 -20.47
C PHE A 241 -14.67 8.30 -20.18
N ALA A 242 -13.91 9.28 -20.67
CA ALA A 242 -12.57 9.51 -20.16
C ALA A 242 -12.67 10.17 -18.78
N LEU A 243 -11.94 9.63 -17.82
CA LEU A 243 -11.88 10.10 -16.44
C LEU A 243 -10.47 10.57 -16.09
N ASP A 244 -10.37 11.80 -15.59
CA ASP A 244 -9.15 12.36 -15.05
C ASP A 244 -9.40 12.81 -13.60
N ILE A 245 -8.61 12.27 -12.66
CA ILE A 245 -8.69 12.58 -11.22
C ILE A 245 -7.34 13.11 -10.73
N VAL A 246 -7.39 14.22 -10.01
CA VAL A 246 -6.28 14.70 -9.17
C VAL A 246 -6.81 14.87 -7.75
N ALA A 247 -6.17 14.19 -6.82
CA ALA A 247 -6.54 14.25 -5.41
C ALA A 247 -5.31 14.41 -4.52
N ASN A 248 -5.47 15.13 -3.42
CA ASN A 248 -4.45 15.30 -2.39
C ASN A 248 -4.84 14.50 -1.15
N ILE A 249 -3.90 13.77 -0.58
CA ILE A 249 -4.06 13.08 0.69
C ILE A 249 -3.09 13.69 1.70
N HIS A 250 -3.63 14.27 2.76
CA HIS A 250 -2.87 14.75 3.90
C HIS A 250 -2.80 13.64 4.95
N LEU A 251 -1.59 13.23 5.30
CA LEU A 251 -1.35 12.18 6.27
C LEU A 251 -0.94 12.77 7.63
N HIS A 252 -1.39 12.13 8.71
CA HIS A 252 -0.92 12.38 10.06
C HIS A 252 -0.90 11.08 10.85
N VAL A 253 -0.18 11.08 11.96
CA VAL A 253 -0.04 9.89 12.83
C VAL A 253 -0.70 10.17 14.17
N GLU A 254 -1.58 9.26 14.59
CA GLU A 254 -2.13 9.23 15.94
C GLU A 254 -1.99 7.83 16.52
N ASN A 255 -1.40 7.72 17.72
CA ASN A 255 -1.22 6.43 18.40
C ASN A 255 -0.60 5.33 17.53
N ASN A 256 0.46 5.66 16.79
CA ASN A 256 1.13 4.78 15.82
C ASN A 256 0.21 4.26 14.68
N THR A 257 -0.89 4.95 14.45
CA THR A 257 -1.79 4.69 13.33
C THR A 257 -1.67 5.84 12.33
N LEU A 258 -1.47 5.50 11.07
CA LEU A 258 -1.44 6.46 9.97
C LEU A 258 -2.87 6.77 9.55
N LEU A 259 -3.29 7.99 9.73
CA LEU A 259 -4.60 8.52 9.34
C LEU A 259 -4.43 9.47 8.16
N GLY A 260 -5.50 9.66 7.41
CA GLY A 260 -5.45 10.57 6.26
C GLY A 260 -6.76 11.28 6.00
N LYS A 261 -6.64 12.39 5.28
CA LYS A 261 -7.76 13.17 4.76
C LYS A 261 -7.52 13.49 3.30
N THR A 262 -8.46 13.11 2.44
CA THR A 262 -8.43 13.38 1.00
C THR A 262 -9.23 14.61 0.65
N THR A 263 -8.70 15.41 -0.26
CA THR A 263 -9.42 16.46 -1.02
C THR A 263 -9.26 16.15 -2.50
N VAL A 264 -10.34 16.28 -3.26
CA VAL A 264 -10.31 16.11 -4.71
C VAL A 264 -10.16 17.50 -5.35
N ASP A 265 -9.04 17.73 -6.02
CA ASP A 265 -8.75 18.99 -6.68
C ASP A 265 -9.39 19.06 -8.07
N SER A 266 -9.44 17.92 -8.75
CA SER A 266 -10.02 17.83 -10.08
C SER A 266 -10.64 16.44 -10.28
N PHE A 267 -11.85 16.42 -10.79
CA PHE A 267 -12.55 15.22 -11.24
C PHE A 267 -13.27 15.56 -12.53
N GLN A 268 -12.76 15.10 -13.66
CA GLN A 268 -13.27 15.44 -14.97
C GLN A 268 -13.73 14.20 -15.71
N LEU A 269 -14.96 14.26 -16.20
CA LEU A 269 -15.52 13.27 -17.12
C LEU A 269 -15.67 13.91 -18.50
N ARG A 270 -15.29 13.16 -19.53
CA ARG A 270 -15.47 13.59 -20.94
C ARG A 270 -16.07 12.44 -21.72
N ASN A 271 -17.10 12.72 -22.51
CA ASN A 271 -17.71 11.71 -23.37
C ASN A 271 -16.70 11.24 -24.41
N THR A 272 -16.57 9.93 -24.54
CA THR A 272 -15.66 9.29 -25.52
C THR A 272 -16.43 8.46 -26.52
N TYR A 273 -17.44 7.75 -26.06
CA TYR A 273 -18.28 6.88 -26.88
C TYR A 273 -19.61 6.67 -26.20
N GLY A 274 -20.72 6.62 -26.95
CA GLY A 274 -22.02 6.23 -26.41
C GLY A 274 -23.14 6.31 -27.43
N HIS A 275 -24.18 5.51 -27.18
CA HIS A 275 -25.46 5.55 -27.90
C HIS A 275 -26.45 6.52 -27.25
N ILE A 276 -26.13 7.00 -26.04
CA ILE A 276 -26.93 7.95 -25.28
C ILE A 276 -26.33 9.34 -25.51
N ASN A 277 -27.18 10.27 -25.92
CA ASN A 277 -26.76 11.65 -26.10
C ASN A 277 -26.72 12.35 -24.73
N ILE A 278 -25.54 12.44 -24.14
CA ILE A 278 -25.29 13.05 -22.84
C ILE A 278 -24.66 14.42 -23.09
N SER A 279 -25.27 15.47 -22.55
CA SER A 279 -24.74 16.82 -22.65
C SER A 279 -23.55 17.05 -21.73
N ASP A 280 -22.72 18.06 -22.01
CA ASP A 280 -21.57 18.41 -21.15
C ASP A 280 -22.02 18.87 -19.76
N ASP A 281 -23.19 19.52 -19.64
CA ASP A 281 -23.77 19.96 -18.37
C ASP A 281 -24.17 18.76 -17.51
N GLU A 282 -24.89 17.77 -18.07
CA GLU A 282 -25.25 16.52 -17.37
C GLU A 282 -23.98 15.76 -16.94
N LEU A 283 -22.95 15.75 -17.79
CA LEU A 283 -21.71 15.09 -17.47
C LEU A 283 -20.94 15.82 -16.35
N SER A 284 -21.05 17.14 -16.28
CA SER A 284 -20.49 17.94 -15.19
C SER A 284 -21.19 17.67 -13.86
N ASP A 285 -22.51 17.50 -13.85
CA ASP A 285 -23.30 17.15 -12.65
C ASP A 285 -22.93 15.74 -12.16
N VAL A 286 -22.79 14.78 -13.08
CA VAL A 286 -22.29 13.42 -12.76
C VAL A 286 -20.88 13.48 -12.20
N ALA A 287 -20.00 14.29 -12.76
CA ALA A 287 -18.63 14.45 -12.30
C ALA A 287 -18.56 15.04 -10.89
N LEU A 288 -19.37 16.07 -10.61
CA LEU A 288 -19.46 16.71 -9.29
C LEU A 288 -19.90 15.71 -8.22
N LEU A 289 -21.02 15.01 -8.45
CA LEU A 289 -21.51 14.01 -7.51
C LEU A 289 -20.53 12.85 -7.33
N SER A 290 -19.95 12.36 -8.42
CA SER A 290 -18.93 11.30 -8.38
C SER A 290 -17.68 11.71 -7.61
N SER A 291 -17.26 12.97 -7.74
CA SER A 291 -16.13 13.54 -6.99
C SER A 291 -16.39 13.54 -5.49
N GLU A 292 -17.58 14.00 -5.06
CA GLU A 292 -17.95 13.99 -3.64
C GLU A 292 -18.03 12.57 -3.08
N MET A 293 -18.63 11.65 -3.84
CA MET A 293 -18.72 10.25 -3.43
C MET A 293 -17.35 9.59 -3.33
N PHE A 294 -16.48 9.83 -4.32
CA PHE A 294 -15.09 9.34 -4.31
C PHE A 294 -14.33 9.89 -3.11
N GLN A 295 -14.44 11.19 -2.84
CA GLN A 295 -13.78 11.81 -1.69
C GLN A 295 -14.29 11.22 -0.36
N ARG A 296 -15.61 11.03 -0.20
CA ARG A 296 -16.18 10.41 1.01
C ARG A 296 -15.69 8.98 1.18
N PHE A 297 -15.72 8.18 0.12
CA PHE A 297 -15.27 6.79 0.14
C PHE A 297 -13.80 6.67 0.57
N ILE A 298 -12.91 7.47 -0.03
CA ILE A 298 -11.49 7.47 0.34
C ILE A 298 -11.28 7.99 1.77
N ASN A 299 -12.04 9.01 2.20
CA ASN A 299 -11.94 9.52 3.56
C ASN A 299 -12.43 8.50 4.61
N ASP A 300 -13.49 7.75 4.32
CA ASP A 300 -13.96 6.68 5.22
C ASP A 300 -12.91 5.56 5.32
N PHE A 301 -12.27 5.21 4.21
CA PHE A 301 -11.15 4.27 4.18
C PHE A 301 -9.96 4.77 5.02
N LEU A 302 -9.51 6.01 4.82
CA LEU A 302 -8.39 6.60 5.53
C LEU A 302 -8.66 6.87 7.00
N ARG A 303 -9.93 7.08 7.39
CA ARG A 303 -10.35 7.27 8.79
C ARG A 303 -10.21 5.97 9.60
N GLY A 304 -10.36 4.80 8.97
CA GLY A 304 -10.06 3.52 9.60
C GLY A 304 -8.61 3.38 10.03
N GLY A 305 -7.72 4.12 9.38
CA GLY A 305 -6.29 4.19 9.67
C GLY A 305 -5.53 2.93 9.25
N PHE A 306 -4.25 3.12 9.00
CA PHE A 306 -3.33 2.02 8.74
C PHE A 306 -2.38 1.89 9.93
N PRO A 307 -2.39 0.76 10.64
CA PRO A 307 -1.41 0.52 11.68
C PRO A 307 -0.02 0.52 11.01
N ILE A 308 0.88 1.34 11.54
CA ILE A 308 2.25 1.34 11.06
C ILE A 308 2.90 0.02 11.45
N PRO A 309 3.49 -0.72 10.50
CA PRO A 309 4.09 -2.01 10.79
C PRO A 309 5.27 -1.85 11.73
N ILE A 310 5.09 -2.30 12.97
CA ILE A 310 6.08 -2.20 14.04
C ILE A 310 6.55 -3.60 14.42
N PRO A 311 7.87 -3.87 14.46
CA PRO A 311 8.39 -5.13 14.94
C PRO A 311 7.86 -5.46 16.34
N LYS A 312 7.33 -6.67 16.53
CA LYS A 312 6.74 -7.10 17.83
C LYS A 312 7.71 -7.02 19.01
N VAL A 313 9.01 -6.98 18.72
CA VAL A 313 10.09 -6.82 19.72
C VAL A 313 10.33 -5.37 20.13
N LEU A 314 9.82 -4.42 19.35
CA LEU A 314 9.93 -2.99 19.58
C LEU A 314 8.59 -2.42 20.03
N ARG A 315 8.66 -1.44 20.91
CA ARG A 315 7.58 -0.49 21.17
C ARG A 315 8.03 0.81 20.53
N ILE A 316 7.51 1.11 19.36
CA ILE A 316 7.86 2.33 18.63
C ILE A 316 6.87 3.43 19.02
N ASN A 317 7.40 4.61 19.25
CA ASN A 317 6.64 5.85 19.40
C ASN A 317 7.06 6.79 18.27
N ILE A 318 6.17 7.01 17.29
CA ILE A 318 6.43 7.93 16.19
C ILE A 318 6.29 9.35 16.72
N THR A 319 7.38 10.08 16.69
CA THR A 319 7.47 11.47 17.19
C THR A 319 7.16 12.48 16.11
N GLN A 320 7.45 12.14 14.83
CA GLN A 320 7.24 13.04 13.71
C GLN A 320 6.96 12.26 12.41
N LEU A 321 6.02 12.76 11.62
CA LEU A 321 5.82 12.41 10.21
C LEU A 321 5.80 13.70 9.40
N GLN A 322 6.63 13.78 8.37
CA GLN A 322 6.71 14.93 7.47
C GLN A 322 6.76 14.48 6.03
N ILE A 323 5.90 15.03 5.20
CA ILE A 323 5.97 14.83 3.75
C ILE A 323 6.95 15.85 3.17
N LEU A 324 7.95 15.32 2.49
CA LEU A 324 8.95 16.08 1.75
C LEU A 324 8.70 15.93 0.24
N ASP A 325 9.44 16.66 -0.58
CA ASP A 325 9.36 16.46 -2.02
C ASP A 325 9.97 15.07 -2.37
N ARG A 326 9.16 14.23 -3.00
CA ARG A 326 9.48 12.86 -3.45
C ARG A 326 9.76 11.85 -2.34
N SER A 327 9.57 12.21 -1.07
CA SER A 327 9.79 11.31 0.06
C SER A 327 8.91 11.64 1.26
N VAL A 328 8.76 10.67 2.15
CA VAL A 328 8.20 10.85 3.49
C VAL A 328 9.29 10.61 4.52
N PHE A 329 9.40 11.53 5.46
CA PHE A 329 10.29 11.46 6.60
C PHE A 329 9.51 11.06 7.86
N ILE A 330 10.03 10.07 8.58
CA ILE A 330 9.46 9.57 9.84
C ILE A 330 10.56 9.54 10.88
N SER A 331 10.29 10.15 12.05
CA SER A 331 11.12 10.03 13.25
C SER A 331 10.40 9.23 14.30
N ALA A 332 11.12 8.39 15.00
CA ALA A 332 10.57 7.55 16.04
C ALA A 332 11.59 7.23 17.15
N ASP A 333 11.08 7.10 18.35
CA ASP A 333 11.78 6.47 19.46
C ASP A 333 11.32 5.03 19.64
N PHE A 334 12.13 4.19 20.23
CA PHE A 334 11.76 2.83 20.51
C PHE A 334 12.26 2.33 21.87
N ASP A 335 11.46 1.45 22.45
CA ASP A 335 11.82 0.62 23.59
C ASP A 335 11.85 -0.85 23.19
N LEU A 336 12.83 -1.58 23.72
CA LEU A 336 12.93 -3.03 23.51
C LEU A 336 12.01 -3.77 24.49
N ASP A 337 11.13 -4.62 23.98
CA ASP A 337 10.44 -5.59 24.83
C ASP A 337 11.43 -6.67 25.30
N ARG A 338 12.00 -6.48 26.49
CA ARG A 338 13.04 -7.34 27.05
C ARG A 338 12.65 -8.82 27.10
N ARG A 339 11.36 -9.13 27.34
CA ARG A 339 10.89 -10.53 27.39
C ARG A 339 10.94 -11.16 25.99
N ARG A 340 10.48 -10.43 24.98
CA ARG A 340 10.49 -10.93 23.59
C ARG A 340 11.89 -11.04 23.04
N VAL A 341 12.76 -10.05 23.28
CA VAL A 341 14.18 -10.11 22.91
C VAL A 341 14.87 -11.31 23.57
N SER A 342 14.64 -11.54 24.88
CA SER A 342 15.18 -12.69 25.59
C SER A 342 14.72 -14.02 24.98
N ASN A 343 13.44 -14.15 24.65
CA ASN A 343 12.90 -15.35 24.03
C ASN A 343 13.47 -15.60 22.64
N LEU A 344 13.63 -14.55 21.82
CA LEU A 344 14.28 -14.65 20.51
C LEU A 344 15.74 -15.05 20.63
N ALA A 345 16.46 -14.45 21.57
CA ALA A 345 17.84 -14.82 21.87
C ALA A 345 17.96 -16.28 22.28
N LEU A 346 17.09 -16.75 23.20
CA LEU A 346 17.06 -18.15 23.62
C LEU A 346 16.73 -19.10 22.45
N GLN A 347 15.79 -18.74 21.60
CA GLN A 347 15.48 -19.52 20.39
C GLN A 347 16.66 -19.56 19.42
N ALA A 348 17.29 -18.41 19.16
CA ALA A 348 18.48 -18.33 18.32
C ALA A 348 19.64 -19.20 18.86
N PHE A 349 19.89 -19.15 20.19
CA PHE A 349 20.89 -19.98 20.83
C PHE A 349 20.54 -21.47 20.82
N ALA A 350 19.24 -21.84 20.99
CA ALA A 350 18.81 -23.25 20.97
C ALA A 350 19.01 -23.92 19.59
N HIS A 351 18.99 -23.12 18.51
CA HIS A 351 19.22 -23.61 17.14
C HIS A 351 20.70 -23.57 16.70
N THR A 352 21.62 -23.07 17.54
CA THR A 352 23.04 -23.08 17.21
C THR A 352 23.63 -24.48 17.39
N LYS A 353 24.54 -24.87 16.50
CA LYS A 353 25.25 -26.18 16.56
C LYS A 353 25.95 -26.42 17.90
N TYR A 354 26.30 -25.38 18.64
CA TYR A 354 26.97 -25.45 19.95
C TYR A 354 26.03 -25.98 21.05
N PHE A 355 24.78 -25.52 21.10
CA PHE A 355 23.83 -25.98 22.11
C PHE A 355 23.43 -27.45 21.90
N GLN A 356 23.31 -27.89 20.66
CA GLN A 356 23.01 -29.27 20.32
C GLN A 356 24.19 -30.22 20.61
N ARG A 357 25.40 -29.74 20.60
CA ARG A 357 26.61 -30.53 20.89
C ARG A 357 26.79 -30.77 22.40
N ASP A 358 26.55 -29.76 23.23
CA ASP A 358 26.68 -29.85 24.69
C ASP A 358 25.58 -30.76 25.29
N ILE A 359 24.35 -30.75 24.77
CA ILE A 359 23.28 -31.66 25.24
C ILE A 359 23.65 -33.15 24.94
N ARG A 360 24.36 -33.43 23.86
CA ARG A 360 24.81 -34.80 23.54
C ARG A 360 25.97 -35.28 24.40
N MET A 361 26.74 -34.38 24.99
CA MET A 361 27.86 -34.72 25.87
C MET A 361 27.43 -34.94 27.33
N TYR A 362 26.30 -34.42 27.77
CA TYR A 362 25.76 -34.58 29.13
C TYR A 362 24.62 -35.58 29.23
N GLY A 363 24.19 -36.16 28.12
CA GLY A 363 23.10 -37.14 28.02
C GLY A 363 23.53 -38.59 27.77
N SER A 364 24.81 -38.91 27.96
CA SER A 364 25.34 -40.31 27.87
C SER A 364 25.81 -40.80 29.24
#